data_e341b3d0c19efed3b8ab291d64057585
#
_entry.id   e341b3d0c19efed3b8ab291d64057585
#
_cell.length_a   1.000
_cell.length_b   1.000
_cell.length_c   1.000
_cell.angle_alpha   90.00
_cell.angle_beta   90.00
_cell.angle_gamma   90.00
#
_symmetry.space_group_name_H-M   'P 1'
#
loop_
_entity.id
_entity.type
_entity.pdbx_description
1 polymer ?
#
loop_
_entity_poly.entity_id
_entity_poly.type
_entity_poly.pdbx_seq_one_letter_code
_entity_poly.pdbx_strand_id
1 'polypeptide(L)'
;VLEGTEFKTTLAGADIQAGVGEKARVDAKIILKGIVNRIQSEEKLETNSTVWQKQAGRGSTIETLKLPSFESPTPPKLSAPGGYIVDIPKGNLKTEIEKLSKQPEYAYLKQLQVAKNINWNQVQLAYDRWDYKQEGLTEAGAAIIALAVTVVTSGAGTGAVLGLNGAAAAATDAAFASLASQASVSFINNKGDVGKTLKELGRSSTVKNLVVAAATAGVADKIG
;
A
#
# COMPACT_ATOMS: atom_id res chain seq x y z
N VAL A 1 -33.37 -2.77 -13.73
CA VAL A 1 -31.97 -2.50 -13.37
C VAL A 1 -31.16 -3.72 -13.79
N LEU A 2 -30.06 -3.48 -14.50
CA LEU A 2 -29.05 -4.48 -14.83
C LEU A 2 -27.76 -4.08 -14.09
N GLU A 3 -27.29 -4.97 -13.21
CA GLU A 3 -26.11 -4.71 -12.39
C GLU A 3 -24.99 -5.62 -12.83
N GLY A 4 -23.85 -5.10 -13.22
CA GLY A 4 -22.51 -5.72 -13.43
C GLY A 4 -22.44 -7.24 -13.61
N THR A 5 -23.53 -7.86 -14.06
CA THR A 5 -23.67 -9.29 -14.29
C THR A 5 -23.42 -9.61 -15.76
N GLU A 6 -23.06 -10.84 -16.00
CA GLU A 6 -22.86 -11.37 -17.35
C GLU A 6 -24.17 -11.88 -17.91
N PHE A 7 -24.52 -11.44 -19.12
CA PHE A 7 -25.71 -11.87 -19.85
C PHE A 7 -25.27 -12.68 -21.06
N LYS A 8 -25.56 -13.98 -21.04
CA LYS A 8 -25.29 -14.87 -22.17
C LYS A 8 -26.54 -14.99 -23.06
N THR A 9 -26.36 -14.80 -24.36
CA THR A 9 -27.40 -15.03 -25.34
C THR A 9 -26.84 -15.77 -26.54
N THR A 10 -27.55 -16.79 -26.99
CA THR A 10 -27.24 -17.54 -28.20
C THR A 10 -27.80 -16.90 -29.45
N LEU A 11 -28.71 -15.92 -29.30
CA LEU A 11 -29.33 -15.18 -30.41
C LEU A 11 -28.53 -13.90 -30.68
N ALA A 12 -28.19 -13.68 -31.93
CA ALA A 12 -27.58 -12.43 -32.37
C ALA A 12 -28.55 -11.26 -32.17
N GLY A 13 -28.11 -10.21 -31.47
CA GLY A 13 -28.87 -8.98 -31.31
C GLY A 13 -30.08 -9.12 -30.40
N ALA A 14 -29.90 -9.59 -29.16
CA ALA A 14 -30.95 -9.59 -28.16
C ALA A 14 -31.61 -8.21 -28.05
N ASP A 15 -32.94 -8.18 -27.97
CA ASP A 15 -33.72 -6.94 -27.80
C ASP A 15 -34.14 -6.82 -26.32
N ILE A 16 -33.59 -5.79 -25.65
CA ILE A 16 -33.89 -5.50 -24.24
C ILE A 16 -34.74 -4.23 -24.22
N GLN A 17 -36.00 -4.39 -23.85
CA GLN A 17 -36.97 -3.29 -23.82
C GLN A 17 -37.45 -3.01 -22.40
N ALA A 18 -37.59 -1.73 -22.06
CA ALA A 18 -38.23 -1.29 -20.81
C ALA A 18 -39.66 -0.82 -21.11
N GLY A 19 -40.58 -1.07 -20.18
CA GLY A 19 -41.93 -0.57 -20.23
C GLY A 19 -42.86 -1.26 -21.25
N VAL A 20 -42.58 -2.53 -21.59
CA VAL A 20 -43.42 -3.35 -22.45
C VAL A 20 -44.41 -4.17 -21.64
N GLY A 21 -45.57 -4.47 -22.20
CA GLY A 21 -46.66 -5.24 -21.61
C GLY A 21 -47.99 -4.52 -21.68
N GLU A 22 -49.04 -5.06 -21.04
CA GLU A 22 -50.41 -4.53 -21.08
C GLU A 22 -50.54 -3.06 -20.60
N LYS A 23 -49.59 -2.59 -19.78
CA LYS A 23 -49.47 -1.20 -19.32
C LYS A 23 -48.10 -0.64 -19.67
N ALA A 24 -47.88 -0.34 -20.95
CA ALA A 24 -46.65 0.32 -21.38
C ALA A 24 -46.43 1.65 -20.63
N ARG A 25 -45.26 1.77 -19.99
CA ARG A 25 -44.90 2.98 -19.23
C ARG A 25 -43.99 3.86 -20.07
N VAL A 26 -44.46 5.08 -20.38
CA VAL A 26 -43.71 6.06 -21.17
C VAL A 26 -42.48 6.62 -20.45
N ASP A 27 -42.41 6.45 -19.16
CA ASP A 27 -41.32 6.87 -18.26
C ASP A 27 -40.34 5.75 -17.89
N ALA A 28 -40.54 4.54 -18.44
CA ALA A 28 -39.69 3.39 -18.12
C ALA A 28 -38.25 3.58 -18.61
N LYS A 29 -37.30 3.39 -17.71
CA LYS A 29 -35.85 3.57 -17.94
C LYS A 29 -35.10 2.25 -17.87
N ILE A 30 -34.02 2.14 -18.65
CA ILE A 30 -33.00 1.11 -18.45
C ILE A 30 -31.88 1.70 -17.60
N ILE A 31 -31.56 1.02 -16.51
CA ILE A 31 -30.48 1.38 -15.59
C ILE A 31 -29.40 0.32 -15.70
N LEU A 32 -28.23 0.71 -16.23
CA LEU A 32 -27.03 -0.12 -16.34
C LEU A 32 -26.07 0.27 -15.22
N LYS A 33 -26.13 -0.49 -14.13
CA LYS A 33 -25.38 -0.20 -12.91
C LYS A 33 -24.09 -1.01 -12.87
N GLY A 34 -22.98 -0.34 -12.60
CA GLY A 34 -21.69 -0.98 -12.43
C GLY A 34 -21.47 -1.53 -11.05
N ILE A 35 -20.72 -2.62 -10.95
CA ILE A 35 -20.21 -3.16 -9.69
C ILE A 35 -18.74 -2.77 -9.59
N VAL A 36 -18.36 -2.17 -8.46
CA VAL A 36 -16.95 -1.82 -8.18
C VAL A 36 -16.24 -3.05 -7.64
N ASN A 37 -15.31 -3.58 -8.42
CA ASN A 37 -14.41 -4.62 -7.99
C ASN A 37 -13.15 -3.98 -7.43
N ARG A 38 -12.78 -4.38 -6.20
CA ARG A 38 -11.58 -3.91 -5.51
C ARG A 38 -10.56 -5.04 -5.45
N ILE A 39 -9.36 -4.78 -5.96
CA ILE A 39 -8.21 -5.66 -5.85
C ILE A 39 -7.22 -4.99 -4.90
N GLN A 40 -6.89 -5.69 -3.82
CA GLN A 40 -5.87 -5.28 -2.87
C GLN A 40 -4.71 -6.25 -2.94
N SER A 41 -3.51 -5.70 -3.05
CA SER A 41 -2.26 -6.44 -2.98
C SER A 41 -1.41 -5.83 -1.89
N GLU A 42 -0.92 -6.65 -0.97
CA GLU A 42 -0.03 -6.23 0.10
C GLU A 42 1.11 -7.25 0.22
N GLU A 43 2.32 -6.73 0.26
CA GLU A 43 3.52 -7.52 0.48
C GLU A 43 4.31 -6.87 1.61
N LYS A 44 4.54 -7.63 2.68
CA LYS A 44 5.31 -7.20 3.85
C LYS A 44 6.56 -8.04 3.96
N LEU A 45 7.67 -7.40 4.20
CA LEU A 45 8.94 -8.01 4.53
C LEU A 45 9.42 -7.49 5.88
N GLU A 46 9.53 -8.39 6.83
CA GLU A 46 10.08 -8.09 8.16
C GLU A 46 11.34 -8.91 8.38
N THR A 47 12.40 -8.25 8.78
CA THR A 47 13.63 -8.89 9.20
C THR A 47 14.03 -8.30 10.54
N ASN A 48 13.95 -9.12 11.56
CA ASN A 48 14.27 -8.73 12.94
C ASN A 48 15.49 -9.52 13.41
N SER A 49 16.47 -8.80 13.95
CA SER A 49 17.54 -9.37 14.77
C SER A 49 17.41 -8.82 16.20
N THR A 50 18.18 -9.36 17.14
CA THR A 50 18.15 -8.91 18.54
C THR A 50 18.32 -7.38 18.67
N VAL A 51 19.14 -6.77 17.83
CA VAL A 51 19.54 -5.35 17.98
C VAL A 51 19.09 -4.45 16.83
N TRP A 52 18.57 -5.03 15.73
CA TRP A 52 18.21 -4.29 14.52
C TRP A 52 16.94 -4.84 13.90
N GLN A 53 16.06 -3.94 13.49
CA GLN A 53 14.82 -4.29 12.79
C GLN A 53 14.76 -3.60 11.43
N LYS A 54 14.18 -4.30 10.47
CA LYS A 54 13.88 -3.77 9.13
C LYS A 54 12.48 -4.20 8.75
N GLN A 55 11.67 -3.23 8.44
CA GLN A 55 10.31 -3.43 7.94
C GLN A 55 10.19 -2.74 6.60
N ALA A 56 9.72 -3.45 5.62
CA ALA A 56 9.37 -2.91 4.32
C ALA A 56 8.03 -3.47 3.89
N GLY A 57 7.22 -2.64 3.30
CA GLY A 57 5.96 -3.09 2.74
C GLY A 57 5.62 -2.29 1.51
N ARG A 58 4.95 -2.93 0.59
CA ARG A 58 4.37 -2.29 -0.58
C ARG A 58 2.99 -2.86 -0.82
N GLY A 59 2.13 -2.03 -1.34
CA GLY A 59 0.79 -2.48 -1.67
C GLY A 59 0.11 -1.58 -2.67
N SER A 60 -0.99 -2.05 -3.18
CA SER A 60 -1.86 -1.27 -4.03
C SER A 60 -3.32 -1.64 -3.80
N THR A 61 -4.17 -0.64 -3.91
CA THR A 61 -5.62 -0.81 -4.01
C THR A 61 -6.03 -0.31 -5.39
N ILE A 62 -6.62 -1.18 -6.18
CA ILE A 62 -7.09 -0.84 -7.52
C ILE A 62 -8.57 -1.17 -7.58
N GLU A 63 -9.39 -0.18 -7.87
CA GLU A 63 -10.82 -0.38 -8.13
C GLU A 63 -11.09 -0.33 -9.62
N THR A 64 -11.91 -1.25 -10.08
CA THR A 64 -12.39 -1.32 -11.46
C THR A 64 -13.91 -1.39 -11.45
N LEU A 65 -14.54 -0.70 -12.41
CA LEU A 65 -15.98 -0.74 -12.61
C LEU A 65 -16.30 -1.84 -13.61
N LYS A 66 -17.04 -2.86 -13.17
CA LYS A 66 -17.59 -3.90 -14.03
C LYS A 66 -19.04 -3.55 -14.39
N LEU A 67 -19.27 -3.21 -15.63
CA LEU A 67 -20.60 -2.94 -16.17
C LEU A 67 -21.31 -4.25 -16.53
N PRO A 68 -22.64 -4.21 -16.75
CA PRO A 68 -23.35 -5.34 -17.37
C PRO A 68 -22.71 -5.71 -18.70
N SER A 69 -22.29 -6.97 -18.83
CA SER A 69 -21.62 -7.49 -20.02
C SER A 69 -22.56 -8.41 -20.81
N PHE A 70 -22.47 -8.35 -22.13
CA PHE A 70 -23.29 -9.17 -23.02
C PHE A 70 -22.41 -10.02 -23.93
N GLU A 71 -22.42 -11.32 -23.71
CA GLU A 71 -21.79 -12.29 -24.60
C GLU A 71 -22.71 -12.63 -25.76
N SER A 72 -22.67 -11.83 -26.81
CA SER A 72 -23.45 -12.03 -28.03
C SER A 72 -22.62 -11.70 -29.27
N PRO A 73 -22.81 -12.41 -30.40
CA PRO A 73 -22.14 -12.09 -31.64
C PRO A 73 -22.40 -10.65 -32.13
N THR A 74 -23.54 -10.08 -31.75
CA THR A 74 -23.88 -8.67 -31.99
C THR A 74 -24.35 -8.01 -30.70
N PRO A 75 -24.02 -6.72 -30.47
CA PRO A 75 -24.49 -6.00 -29.30
C PRO A 75 -26.01 -6.02 -29.17
N PRO A 76 -26.58 -6.12 -27.97
CA PRO A 76 -28.02 -6.07 -27.77
C PRO A 76 -28.57 -4.70 -28.15
N LYS A 77 -29.80 -4.69 -28.67
CA LYS A 77 -30.56 -3.45 -28.87
C LYS A 77 -31.24 -3.08 -27.56
N LEU A 78 -30.98 -1.86 -27.09
CA LEU A 78 -31.58 -1.33 -25.86
C LEU A 78 -32.63 -0.29 -26.23
N SER A 79 -33.87 -0.46 -25.73
CA SER A 79 -34.96 0.47 -25.95
C SER A 79 -35.66 0.84 -24.66
N ALA A 80 -35.67 2.14 -24.33
CA ALA A 80 -36.30 2.66 -23.12
C ALA A 80 -36.95 4.01 -23.40
N PRO A 81 -38.31 4.12 -23.35
CA PRO A 81 -39.02 5.39 -23.58
C PRO A 81 -38.58 6.51 -22.62
N GLY A 82 -38.37 6.18 -21.37
CA GLY A 82 -37.91 7.12 -20.34
C GLY A 82 -36.41 7.39 -20.31
N GLY A 83 -35.65 6.77 -21.24
CA GLY A 83 -34.20 6.94 -21.38
C GLY A 83 -33.36 5.97 -20.56
N TYR A 84 -32.10 6.35 -20.36
CA TYR A 84 -31.07 5.48 -19.80
C TYR A 84 -30.33 6.15 -18.64
N ILE A 85 -29.93 5.34 -17.66
CA ILE A 85 -28.94 5.71 -16.63
C ILE A 85 -27.83 4.69 -16.72
N VAL A 86 -26.59 5.15 -16.93
CA VAL A 86 -25.43 4.28 -17.15
C VAL A 86 -24.29 4.72 -16.26
N ASP A 87 -23.81 3.81 -15.42
CA ASP A 87 -22.60 4.03 -14.65
C ASP A 87 -21.38 3.99 -15.56
N ILE A 88 -20.41 4.88 -15.34
CA ILE A 88 -19.16 4.92 -16.09
C ILE A 88 -18.03 5.40 -15.14
N PRO A 89 -16.78 4.97 -15.32
CA PRO A 89 -15.67 5.51 -14.55
C PRO A 89 -15.58 7.03 -14.70
N LYS A 90 -15.29 7.72 -13.61
CA LYS A 90 -15.10 9.17 -13.63
C LYS A 90 -13.90 9.53 -14.50
N GLY A 91 -14.11 10.43 -15.45
CA GLY A 91 -13.09 10.87 -16.39
C GLY A 91 -13.69 11.65 -17.57
N ASN A 92 -12.93 11.72 -18.65
CA ASN A 92 -13.46 12.25 -19.90
C ASN A 92 -14.44 11.22 -20.47
N LEU A 93 -15.72 11.57 -20.53
CA LEU A 93 -16.81 10.68 -20.91
C LEU A 93 -16.56 9.99 -22.26
N LYS A 94 -16.16 10.74 -23.28
CA LYS A 94 -15.90 10.22 -24.60
C LYS A 94 -14.77 9.18 -24.59
N THR A 95 -13.68 9.50 -23.92
CA THR A 95 -12.51 8.62 -23.80
C THR A 95 -12.85 7.33 -23.03
N GLU A 96 -13.62 7.42 -21.95
CA GLU A 96 -14.01 6.24 -21.17
C GLU A 96 -14.97 5.34 -21.95
N ILE A 97 -15.93 5.91 -22.69
CA ILE A 97 -16.82 5.14 -23.57
C ILE A 97 -16.00 4.45 -24.68
N GLU A 98 -15.09 5.16 -25.34
CA GLU A 98 -14.24 4.61 -26.40
C GLU A 98 -13.35 3.47 -25.86
N LYS A 99 -12.79 3.64 -24.66
CA LYS A 99 -11.95 2.62 -24.01
C LYS A 99 -12.74 1.36 -23.68
N LEU A 100 -13.88 1.50 -23.01
CA LEU A 100 -14.73 0.38 -22.62
C LEU A 100 -15.32 -0.32 -23.84
N SER A 101 -15.83 0.41 -24.82
CA SER A 101 -16.47 -0.16 -26.02
C SER A 101 -15.53 -0.87 -27.00
N LYS A 102 -14.20 -0.86 -26.74
CA LYS A 102 -13.25 -1.73 -27.43
C LYS A 102 -13.39 -3.19 -27.01
N GLN A 103 -13.94 -3.43 -25.82
CA GLN A 103 -14.26 -4.76 -25.35
C GLN A 103 -15.59 -5.19 -25.95
N PRO A 104 -15.67 -6.37 -26.60
CA PRO A 104 -16.88 -6.80 -27.30
C PRO A 104 -18.13 -6.81 -26.42
N GLU A 105 -17.99 -7.21 -25.17
CA GLU A 105 -19.05 -7.29 -24.17
C GLU A 105 -19.66 -5.92 -23.81
N TYR A 106 -18.94 -4.82 -24.07
CA TYR A 106 -19.39 -3.44 -23.80
C TYR A 106 -19.64 -2.64 -25.08
N ALA A 107 -19.67 -3.30 -26.25
CA ALA A 107 -19.88 -2.62 -27.52
C ALA A 107 -21.21 -1.85 -27.61
N TYR A 108 -22.21 -2.23 -26.79
CA TYR A 108 -23.49 -1.53 -26.68
C TYR A 108 -23.35 -0.07 -26.21
N LEU A 109 -22.27 0.28 -25.51
CA LEU A 109 -22.02 1.65 -25.06
C LEU A 109 -21.92 2.65 -26.22
N LYS A 110 -21.45 2.20 -27.38
CA LYS A 110 -21.42 3.05 -28.60
C LYS A 110 -22.81 3.42 -29.07
N GLN A 111 -23.77 2.51 -28.94
CA GLN A 111 -25.17 2.79 -29.31
C GLN A 111 -25.78 3.80 -28.36
N LEU A 112 -25.46 3.68 -27.06
CA LEU A 112 -25.93 4.59 -26.02
C LEU A 112 -25.32 5.97 -26.12
N GLN A 113 -24.10 6.12 -26.65
CA GLN A 113 -23.45 7.41 -26.82
C GLN A 113 -24.26 8.39 -27.69
N VAL A 114 -25.02 7.87 -28.65
CA VAL A 114 -25.85 8.65 -29.54
C VAL A 114 -27.33 8.67 -29.14
N ALA A 115 -27.68 7.97 -28.07
CA ALA A 115 -29.06 7.91 -27.59
C ALA A 115 -29.49 9.24 -26.99
N LYS A 116 -30.77 9.59 -27.24
CA LYS A 116 -31.43 10.70 -26.56
C LYS A 116 -31.81 10.28 -25.14
N ASN A 117 -31.85 11.21 -24.20
CA ASN A 117 -32.27 10.99 -22.80
C ASN A 117 -31.39 9.99 -22.05
N ILE A 118 -30.07 10.10 -22.19
CA ILE A 118 -29.11 9.33 -21.43
C ILE A 118 -28.48 10.17 -20.31
N ASN A 119 -28.42 9.58 -19.12
CA ASN A 119 -27.71 10.11 -17.96
C ASN A 119 -26.50 9.21 -17.66
N TRP A 120 -25.30 9.76 -17.80
CA TRP A 120 -24.06 9.11 -17.46
C TRP A 120 -23.71 9.41 -16.00
N ASN A 121 -23.81 8.39 -15.15
CA ASN A 121 -23.45 8.49 -13.76
C ASN A 121 -21.95 8.15 -13.59
N GLN A 122 -21.14 9.15 -13.26
CA GLN A 122 -19.70 8.99 -13.10
C GLN A 122 -19.35 8.41 -11.73
N VAL A 123 -18.74 7.24 -11.71
CA VAL A 123 -18.30 6.50 -10.52
C VAL A 123 -16.84 6.80 -10.25
N GLN A 124 -16.55 7.34 -9.07
CA GLN A 124 -15.17 7.56 -8.62
C GLN A 124 -14.57 6.22 -8.22
N LEU A 125 -13.45 5.86 -8.84
CA LEU A 125 -12.68 4.65 -8.53
C LEU A 125 -11.42 5.03 -7.76
N ALA A 126 -11.09 4.24 -6.76
CA ALA A 126 -9.86 4.40 -6.01
C ALA A 126 -8.69 3.74 -6.73
N TYR A 127 -7.60 4.47 -6.80
CA TYR A 127 -6.31 3.95 -7.23
C TYR A 127 -5.27 4.47 -6.26
N ASP A 128 -4.77 3.59 -5.41
CA ASP A 128 -3.78 3.92 -4.40
C ASP A 128 -2.60 2.96 -4.50
N ARG A 129 -1.42 3.51 -4.38
CA ARG A 129 -0.17 2.77 -4.27
C ARG A 129 0.61 3.31 -3.09
N TRP A 130 1.09 2.41 -2.26
CA TRP A 130 1.92 2.78 -1.13
C TRP A 130 3.13 1.86 -1.01
N ASP A 131 4.22 2.45 -0.60
CA ASP A 131 5.41 1.75 -0.19
C ASP A 131 5.99 2.42 1.04
N TYR A 132 6.52 1.63 1.93
CA TYR A 132 7.28 2.13 3.07
C TYR A 132 8.49 1.24 3.33
N LYS A 133 9.52 1.86 3.84
CA LYS A 133 10.71 1.19 4.32
C LYS A 133 11.13 1.84 5.63
N GLN A 134 11.14 1.07 6.69
CA GLN A 134 11.64 1.47 8.00
C GLN A 134 12.78 0.55 8.38
N GLU A 135 13.84 1.16 8.86
CA GLU A 135 15.03 0.45 9.36
C GLU A 135 15.51 1.17 10.60
N GLY A 136 15.84 0.41 11.65
CA GLY A 136 16.24 1.04 12.91
C GLY A 136 16.71 0.05 13.96
N LEU A 137 17.11 0.61 15.10
CA LEU A 137 17.47 -0.15 16.29
C LEU A 137 16.23 -0.73 16.96
N THR A 138 16.38 -1.93 17.49
CA THR A 138 15.45 -2.47 18.49
C THR A 138 15.69 -1.79 19.85
N GLU A 139 14.84 -2.06 20.84
CA GLU A 139 15.05 -1.59 22.21
C GLU A 139 16.39 -2.08 22.77
N ALA A 140 16.75 -3.34 22.52
CA ALA A 140 18.05 -3.87 22.92
C ALA A 140 19.22 -3.16 22.22
N GLY A 141 19.10 -2.85 20.93
CA GLY A 141 20.09 -2.06 20.19
C GLY A 141 20.25 -0.64 20.74
N ALA A 142 19.14 0.02 21.08
CA ALA A 142 19.15 1.34 21.71
C ALA A 142 19.78 1.29 23.12
N ALA A 143 19.50 0.25 23.90
CA ALA A 143 20.09 0.06 25.23
C ALA A 143 21.61 -0.13 25.17
N ILE A 144 22.13 -0.84 24.16
CA ILE A 144 23.58 -0.98 23.94
C ILE A 144 24.22 0.38 23.67
N ILE A 145 23.60 1.25 22.87
CA ILE A 145 24.12 2.60 22.62
C ILE A 145 24.07 3.45 23.88
N ALA A 146 22.98 3.40 24.64
CA ALA A 146 22.86 4.12 25.92
C ALA A 146 23.92 3.69 26.93
N LEU A 147 24.16 2.38 27.04
CA LEU A 147 25.22 1.84 27.89
C LEU A 147 26.60 2.33 27.41
N ALA A 148 26.86 2.31 26.09
CA ALA A 148 28.13 2.80 25.55
C ALA A 148 28.41 4.27 25.97
N VAL A 149 27.41 5.14 25.83
CA VAL A 149 27.53 6.54 26.25
C VAL A 149 27.78 6.67 27.75
N THR A 150 27.04 5.93 28.56
CA THR A 150 27.17 5.97 30.04
C THR A 150 28.55 5.53 30.47
N VAL A 151 29.06 4.42 29.97
CA VAL A 151 30.37 3.85 30.35
C VAL A 151 31.50 4.77 29.97
N VAL A 152 31.49 5.33 28.75
CA VAL A 152 32.56 6.24 28.30
C VAL A 152 32.54 7.55 29.08
N THR A 153 31.36 8.07 29.43
CA THR A 153 31.23 9.29 30.22
C THR A 153 31.63 9.10 31.68
N SER A 154 31.46 7.90 32.22
CA SER A 154 31.85 7.57 33.60
C SER A 154 33.35 7.23 33.79
N GLY A 155 34.06 7.05 32.65
CA GLY A 155 35.49 6.67 32.68
C GLY A 155 35.75 5.21 33.08
N ALA A 156 34.69 4.40 33.28
CA ALA A 156 34.83 2.99 33.54
C ALA A 156 35.00 2.21 32.23
N GLY A 157 35.93 1.26 32.18
CA GLY A 157 36.06 0.37 31.02
C GLY A 157 34.81 -0.51 30.87
N THR A 158 34.27 -0.64 29.64
CA THR A 158 33.06 -1.41 29.36
C THR A 158 33.25 -2.89 29.69
N GLY A 159 34.42 -3.44 29.37
CA GLY A 159 34.75 -4.81 29.64
C GLY A 159 34.68 -5.12 31.13
N ALA A 160 35.17 -4.22 32.00
CA ALA A 160 35.10 -4.36 33.45
C ALA A 160 33.65 -4.34 33.97
N VAL A 161 32.82 -3.41 33.46
CA VAL A 161 31.39 -3.30 33.84
C VAL A 161 30.61 -4.56 33.45
N LEU A 162 30.95 -5.17 32.32
CA LEU A 162 30.29 -6.39 31.81
C LEU A 162 30.93 -7.69 32.31
N GLY A 163 31.97 -7.59 33.15
CA GLY A 163 32.69 -8.76 33.66
C GLY A 163 33.47 -9.52 32.59
N LEU A 164 33.88 -8.85 31.50
CA LEU A 164 34.73 -9.40 30.46
C LEU A 164 36.20 -9.21 30.79
N ASN A 165 37.06 -10.12 30.29
CA ASN A 165 38.50 -10.08 30.51
C ASN A 165 39.29 -10.27 29.20
N GLY A 166 40.54 -9.80 29.20
CA GLY A 166 41.47 -10.00 28.06
C GLY A 166 41.03 -9.36 26.75
N ALA A 167 41.22 -10.05 25.65
CA ALA A 167 40.95 -9.55 24.32
C ALA A 167 39.45 -9.20 24.07
N ALA A 168 38.52 -9.92 24.69
CA ALA A 168 37.10 -9.65 24.62
C ALA A 168 36.75 -8.30 25.28
N ALA A 169 37.36 -8.00 26.43
CA ALA A 169 37.18 -6.70 27.10
C ALA A 169 37.71 -5.56 26.20
N ALA A 170 38.90 -5.69 25.65
CA ALA A 170 39.51 -4.66 24.80
C ALA A 170 38.71 -4.41 23.51
N ALA A 171 38.22 -5.46 22.87
CA ALA A 171 37.38 -5.34 21.68
C ALA A 171 36.03 -4.64 21.97
N THR A 172 35.43 -4.98 23.12
CA THR A 172 34.16 -4.37 23.56
C THR A 172 34.39 -2.90 23.90
N ASP A 173 35.46 -2.56 24.62
CA ASP A 173 35.80 -1.18 24.96
C ASP A 173 36.01 -0.31 23.72
N ALA A 174 36.69 -0.83 22.70
CA ALA A 174 36.88 -0.12 21.41
C ALA A 174 35.56 0.11 20.68
N ALA A 175 34.70 -0.91 20.60
CA ALA A 175 33.39 -0.80 19.99
C ALA A 175 32.49 0.22 20.70
N PHE A 176 32.48 0.20 22.03
CA PHE A 176 31.69 1.12 22.85
C PHE A 176 32.22 2.55 22.75
N ALA A 177 33.51 2.75 22.76
CA ALA A 177 34.12 4.08 22.57
C ALA A 177 33.72 4.68 21.20
N SER A 178 33.72 3.86 20.19
CA SER A 178 33.29 4.28 18.85
C SER A 178 31.78 4.59 18.77
N LEU A 179 30.94 3.77 19.41
CA LEU A 179 29.50 4.02 19.51
C LEU A 179 29.19 5.30 20.28
N ALA A 180 29.86 5.51 21.42
CA ALA A 180 29.69 6.70 22.23
C ALA A 180 30.13 7.97 21.50
N SER A 181 31.25 7.92 20.78
CA SER A 181 31.69 9.04 19.94
C SER A 181 30.66 9.42 18.89
N GLN A 182 30.14 8.44 18.15
CA GLN A 182 29.13 8.68 17.13
C GLN A 182 27.81 9.17 17.74
N ALA A 183 27.39 8.58 18.86
CA ALA A 183 26.19 8.99 19.58
C ALA A 183 26.30 10.44 20.08
N SER A 184 27.45 10.81 20.63
CA SER A 184 27.70 12.16 21.13
C SER A 184 27.66 13.20 19.99
N VAL A 185 28.29 12.91 18.84
CA VAL A 185 28.26 13.78 17.67
C VAL A 185 26.84 13.94 17.15
N SER A 186 26.11 12.82 16.98
CA SER A 186 24.72 12.86 16.54
C SER A 186 23.80 13.59 17.52
N PHE A 187 24.03 13.42 18.83
CA PHE A 187 23.28 14.12 19.88
C PHE A 187 23.47 15.63 19.84
N ILE A 188 24.71 16.08 19.65
CA ILE A 188 25.03 17.50 19.50
C ILE A 188 24.38 18.05 18.22
N ASN A 189 24.51 17.35 17.09
CA ASN A 189 23.92 17.75 15.82
C ASN A 189 22.39 17.85 15.89
N ASN A 190 21.76 16.98 16.65
CA ASN A 190 20.32 16.96 16.90
C ASN A 190 19.88 17.87 18.08
N LYS A 191 20.77 18.76 18.55
CA LYS A 191 20.48 19.75 19.61
C LYS A 191 19.93 19.11 20.90
N GLY A 192 20.42 17.93 21.25
CA GLY A 192 19.99 17.21 22.45
C GLY A 192 18.73 16.39 22.29
N ASP A 193 18.15 16.26 21.11
CA ASP A 193 16.96 15.43 20.87
C ASP A 193 17.36 13.96 20.78
N VAL A 194 17.08 13.19 21.85
CA VAL A 194 17.40 11.76 21.95
C VAL A 194 16.67 10.95 20.86
N GLY A 195 15.42 11.25 20.58
CA GLY A 195 14.63 10.51 19.60
C GLY A 195 15.21 10.65 18.19
N LYS A 196 15.56 11.86 17.78
CA LYS A 196 16.22 12.13 16.48
C LYS A 196 17.59 11.48 16.42
N THR A 197 18.36 11.56 17.51
CA THR A 197 19.68 10.93 17.62
C THR A 197 19.60 9.43 17.41
N LEU A 198 18.72 8.73 18.11
CA LEU A 198 18.55 7.28 17.95
C LEU A 198 18.06 6.93 16.54
N LYS A 199 17.18 7.74 15.95
CA LYS A 199 16.70 7.53 14.56
C LYS A 199 17.82 7.71 13.53
N GLU A 200 18.71 8.67 13.75
CA GLU A 200 19.86 8.90 12.87
C GLU A 200 20.89 7.76 13.01
N LEU A 201 21.23 7.39 14.24
CA LEU A 201 22.12 6.25 14.53
C LEU A 201 21.57 4.96 13.96
N GLY A 202 20.24 4.75 14.06
CA GLY A 202 19.55 3.62 13.49
C GLY A 202 19.62 3.52 11.96
N ARG A 203 20.01 4.56 11.25
CA ARG A 203 20.24 4.57 9.79
C ARG A 203 21.69 4.36 9.40
N SER A 204 22.61 4.47 10.35
CA SER A 204 24.04 4.35 10.09
C SER A 204 24.45 2.88 9.99
N SER A 205 25.01 2.49 8.84
CA SER A 205 25.56 1.14 8.66
C SER A 205 26.75 0.87 9.59
N THR A 206 27.52 1.89 9.91
CA THR A 206 28.64 1.80 10.85
C THR A 206 28.14 1.51 12.26
N VAL A 207 27.14 2.25 12.74
CA VAL A 207 26.51 2.03 14.04
C VAL A 207 25.89 0.65 14.09
N LYS A 208 25.18 0.22 13.04
CA LYS A 208 24.63 -1.13 12.93
C LYS A 208 25.70 -2.21 13.17
N ASN A 209 26.81 -2.11 12.46
CA ASN A 209 27.88 -3.09 12.56
C ASN A 209 28.51 -3.11 13.96
N LEU A 210 28.67 -1.94 14.58
CA LEU A 210 29.19 -1.84 15.95
C LEU A 210 28.23 -2.43 17.01
N VAL A 211 26.93 -2.13 16.88
CA VAL A 211 25.90 -2.67 17.77
C VAL A 211 25.80 -4.19 17.63
N VAL A 212 25.85 -4.71 16.39
CA VAL A 212 25.88 -6.15 16.14
C VAL A 212 27.14 -6.79 16.72
N ALA A 213 28.31 -6.18 16.56
CA ALA A 213 29.56 -6.67 17.14
C ALA A 213 29.50 -6.72 18.67
N ALA A 214 28.96 -5.66 19.32
CA ALA A 214 28.77 -5.62 20.74
C ALA A 214 27.80 -6.71 21.23
N ALA A 215 26.66 -6.91 20.53
CA ALA A 215 25.72 -7.97 20.87
C ALA A 215 26.33 -9.37 20.74
N THR A 216 27.11 -9.60 19.67
CA THR A 216 27.81 -10.89 19.47
C THR A 216 28.88 -11.16 20.53
N ALA A 217 29.47 -10.12 21.11
CA ALA A 217 30.39 -10.25 22.23
C ALA A 217 29.68 -10.57 23.58
N GLY A 218 28.38 -10.88 23.56
CA GLY A 218 27.61 -11.26 24.75
C GLY A 218 27.04 -10.08 25.54
N VAL A 219 27.08 -8.88 24.98
CA VAL A 219 26.54 -7.67 25.65
C VAL A 219 25.02 -7.73 25.74
N ALA A 220 24.34 -8.26 24.74
CA ALA A 220 22.89 -8.36 24.72
C ALA A 220 22.36 -9.24 25.86
N ASP A 221 23.04 -10.32 26.19
CA ASP A 221 22.69 -11.25 27.28
C ASP A 221 22.86 -10.64 28.68
N LYS A 222 23.56 -9.51 28.78
CA LYS A 222 23.83 -8.82 30.08
C LYS A 222 22.93 -7.61 30.28
N ILE A 223 22.23 -7.17 29.25
CA ILE A 223 21.36 -5.98 29.27
C ILE A 223 19.87 -6.36 29.34
N GLY A 224 19.52 -7.61 28.92
CA GLY A 224 18.15 -8.15 28.91
C GLY A 224 17.60 -8.55 30.27
#